data_1cff3876b52594e1101c90632a3ed624
#
_entry.id   1cff3876b52594e1101c90632a3ed624
#
_cell.length_a   1.000
_cell.length_b   1.000
_cell.length_c   1.000
_cell.angle_alpha   90.00
_cell.angle_beta   90.00
_cell.angle_gamma   90.00
#
_symmetry.space_group_name_H-M   'P 1'
#
loop_
_entity.id
_entity.type
_entity.pdbx_description
1 polymer ?
#
loop_
_entity_poly.entity_id
_entity_poly.type
_entity_poly.pdbx_seq_one_letter_code
_entity_poly.pdbx_strand_id
1 'polypeptide(L)'
;AYLMPSSSRTVNLYNETFEFEVSVIIPVRNRIHTIRDAVSSALNQQTTFPFNVIVIDNHSTDGTTEALQELSADKRLIHFIPQENDLGIGGCWNKGLHHEKCGKFAIQLDSDDLYKDEHTIQKIVDTFYKESCAMVIGTYLMTDFHLNEIAPGIIDHKEWTLENGKNNALRINGLG
;
A
#
# COMPACT_ATOMS: atom_id res chain seq x y z
N ALA A 1 17.19 -12.63 8.81
CA ALA A 1 18.10 -11.57 8.37
C ALA A 1 18.32 -11.72 6.87
N TYR A 2 17.58 -10.98 6.06
CA TYR A 2 17.88 -10.89 4.63
C TYR A 2 19.07 -9.95 4.46
N LEU A 3 20.21 -10.54 4.14
CA LEU A 3 21.36 -9.80 3.64
C LEU A 3 21.02 -9.29 2.25
N MET A 4 20.86 -7.99 2.10
CA MET A 4 20.87 -7.34 0.80
C MET A 4 22.20 -7.66 0.12
N PRO A 5 22.20 -8.08 -1.17
CA PRO A 5 23.45 -8.20 -1.91
C PRO A 5 24.11 -6.83 -1.99
N SER A 6 25.37 -6.77 -1.64
CA SER A 6 26.21 -5.57 -1.68
C SER A 6 26.52 -5.17 -3.12
N SER A 7 25.56 -4.63 -3.82
CA SER A 7 25.83 -3.72 -4.93
C SER A 7 25.50 -2.33 -4.41
N SER A 8 26.53 -1.61 -4.01
CA SER A 8 26.47 -0.21 -3.64
C SER A 8 26.08 0.64 -4.86
N ARG A 9 24.84 0.60 -5.27
CA ARG A 9 24.22 1.72 -5.93
C ARG A 9 23.85 2.70 -4.82
N THR A 10 24.72 3.66 -4.58
CA THR A 10 24.33 4.92 -3.95
C THR A 10 23.32 5.54 -4.89
N VAL A 11 22.05 5.23 -4.69
CA VAL A 11 20.95 5.89 -5.40
C VAL A 11 21.01 7.34 -4.88
N ASN A 12 21.38 8.25 -5.76
CA ASN A 12 21.38 9.67 -5.45
C ASN A 12 19.95 10.16 -5.53
N LEU A 13 19.16 9.93 -4.48
CA LEU A 13 17.74 10.24 -4.35
C LEU A 13 17.43 11.74 -4.59
N TYR A 14 18.45 12.59 -4.68
CA TYR A 14 18.29 14.02 -4.87
C TYR A 14 18.05 14.46 -6.31
N ASN A 15 18.15 13.58 -7.30
CA ASN A 15 17.98 13.90 -8.73
C ASN A 15 16.96 13.01 -9.45
N GLU A 16 16.23 12.14 -8.77
CA GLU A 16 15.15 11.37 -9.42
C GLU A 16 13.87 12.23 -9.44
N THR A 17 13.37 12.49 -10.65
CA THR A 17 12.06 13.11 -10.84
C THR A 17 11.02 12.00 -10.89
N PHE A 18 10.15 11.96 -9.90
CA PHE A 18 9.01 11.04 -9.87
C PHE A 18 7.80 11.67 -10.56
N GLU A 19 7.10 10.90 -11.39
CA GLU A 19 5.82 11.32 -11.98
C GLU A 19 4.74 11.49 -10.90
N PHE A 20 4.79 10.62 -9.88
CA PHE A 20 3.87 10.61 -8.75
C PHE A 20 4.61 10.84 -7.44
N GLU A 21 4.00 11.62 -6.55
CA GLU A 21 4.52 11.75 -5.18
C GLU A 21 4.30 10.48 -4.39
N VAL A 22 3.17 9.79 -4.62
CA VAL A 22 2.76 8.59 -3.88
C VAL A 22 2.23 7.53 -4.82
N SER A 23 2.58 6.28 -4.52
CA SER A 23 1.88 5.11 -5.03
C SER A 23 1.20 4.36 -3.89
N VAL A 24 -0.09 4.07 -4.03
CA VAL A 24 -0.79 3.09 -3.20
C VAL A 24 -0.61 1.72 -3.84
N ILE A 25 0.00 0.80 -3.13
CA ILE A 25 0.26 -0.56 -3.62
C ILE A 25 -0.76 -1.51 -2.98
N ILE A 26 -1.49 -2.24 -3.81
CA ILE A 26 -2.53 -3.19 -3.40
C ILE A 26 -2.20 -4.58 -3.97
N PRO A 27 -1.62 -5.49 -3.18
CA PRO A 27 -1.53 -6.89 -3.56
C PRO A 27 -2.91 -7.54 -3.53
N VAL A 28 -3.25 -8.33 -4.54
CA VAL A 28 -4.53 -9.02 -4.57
C VAL A 28 -4.42 -10.42 -5.16
N ARG A 29 -5.19 -11.34 -4.60
CA ARG A 29 -5.49 -12.65 -5.17
C ARG A 29 -6.85 -13.11 -4.69
N ASN A 30 -7.80 -13.28 -5.63
CA ASN A 30 -9.14 -13.79 -5.34
C ASN A 30 -9.88 -12.96 -4.26
N ARG A 31 -10.21 -11.72 -4.60
CA ARG A 31 -10.88 -10.75 -3.73
C ARG A 31 -12.03 -10.03 -4.45
N ILE A 32 -12.81 -10.76 -5.26
CA ILE A 32 -13.89 -10.16 -6.06
C ILE A 32 -14.89 -9.34 -5.22
N HIS A 33 -15.11 -9.72 -3.96
CA HIS A 33 -16.10 -9.06 -3.09
C HIS A 33 -15.59 -7.78 -2.44
N THR A 34 -14.29 -7.53 -2.39
CA THR A 34 -13.70 -6.38 -1.67
C THR A 34 -12.84 -5.47 -2.54
N ILE A 35 -12.25 -6.00 -3.62
CA ILE A 35 -11.28 -5.26 -4.41
C ILE A 35 -11.81 -3.95 -5.00
N ARG A 36 -13.09 -3.91 -5.41
CA ARG A 36 -13.70 -2.69 -5.95
C ARG A 36 -13.75 -1.58 -4.91
N ASP A 37 -14.11 -1.92 -3.69
CA ASP A 37 -14.21 -0.96 -2.59
C ASP A 37 -12.82 -0.48 -2.17
N ALA A 38 -11.85 -1.38 -2.04
CA ALA A 38 -10.46 -1.04 -1.73
C ALA A 38 -9.87 -0.06 -2.76
N VAL A 39 -9.94 -0.41 -4.05
CA VAL A 39 -9.43 0.44 -5.14
C VAL A 39 -10.19 1.76 -5.21
N SER A 40 -11.51 1.75 -5.08
CA SER A 40 -12.33 2.97 -5.09
C SER A 40 -11.99 3.89 -3.92
N SER A 41 -11.77 3.36 -2.72
CA SER A 41 -11.37 4.15 -1.56
C SER A 41 -10.01 4.84 -1.76
N ALA A 42 -9.08 4.17 -2.47
CA ALA A 42 -7.79 4.74 -2.84
C ALA A 42 -7.91 5.79 -3.93
N LEU A 43 -8.68 5.54 -5.01
CA LEU A 43 -8.86 6.49 -6.11
C LEU A 43 -9.66 7.74 -5.71
N ASN A 44 -10.53 7.64 -4.70
CA ASN A 44 -11.32 8.77 -4.20
C ASN A 44 -10.54 9.69 -3.24
N GLN A 45 -9.27 9.41 -2.97
CA GLN A 45 -8.45 10.26 -2.13
C GLN A 45 -8.22 11.64 -2.76
N GLN A 46 -8.31 12.67 -1.94
CA GLN A 46 -8.09 14.07 -2.32
C GLN A 46 -6.71 14.50 -1.83
N THR A 47 -5.83 14.87 -2.78
CA THR A 47 -4.45 15.25 -2.50
C THR A 47 -4.05 16.50 -3.27
N THR A 48 -3.09 17.25 -2.76
CA THR A 48 -2.48 18.41 -3.42
C THR A 48 -1.33 18.03 -4.35
N PHE A 49 -1.02 16.75 -4.45
CA PHE A 49 0.06 16.18 -5.26
C PHE A 49 -0.47 15.03 -6.13
N PRO A 50 0.21 14.68 -7.22
CA PRO A 50 -0.17 13.54 -8.04
C PRO A 50 0.12 12.22 -7.32
N PHE A 51 -0.82 11.28 -7.42
CA PHE A 51 -0.67 9.92 -6.93
C PHE A 51 -1.26 8.90 -7.91
N ASN A 52 -0.87 7.65 -7.76
CA ASN A 52 -1.44 6.52 -8.48
C ASN A 52 -1.73 5.33 -7.56
N VAL A 53 -2.44 4.36 -8.08
CA VAL A 53 -2.77 3.09 -7.41
C VAL A 53 -2.22 1.96 -8.26
N ILE A 54 -1.32 1.15 -7.69
CA ILE A 54 -0.70 0.01 -8.36
C ILE A 54 -1.25 -1.26 -7.73
N VAL A 55 -2.10 -1.96 -8.48
CA VAL A 55 -2.66 -3.24 -8.05
C VAL A 55 -1.83 -4.37 -8.64
N ILE A 56 -1.27 -5.21 -7.80
CA ILE A 56 -0.53 -6.40 -8.19
C ILE A 56 -1.45 -7.61 -8.07
N ASP A 57 -2.03 -8.02 -9.18
CA ASP A 57 -2.94 -9.17 -9.26
C ASP A 57 -2.12 -10.46 -9.42
N ASN A 58 -2.01 -11.20 -8.35
CA ASN A 58 -1.26 -12.45 -8.30
C ASN A 58 -2.08 -13.63 -8.87
N HIS A 59 -2.51 -13.49 -10.14
CA HIS A 59 -3.25 -14.51 -10.91
C HIS A 59 -4.59 -14.89 -10.26
N SER A 60 -5.46 -13.91 -10.07
CA SER A 60 -6.84 -14.15 -9.59
C SER A 60 -7.67 -14.93 -10.61
N THR A 61 -8.59 -15.75 -10.12
CA THR A 61 -9.43 -16.66 -10.92
C THR A 61 -10.92 -16.59 -10.57
N ASP A 62 -11.31 -15.66 -9.70
CA ASP A 62 -12.67 -15.52 -9.15
C ASP A 62 -13.47 -14.36 -9.73
N GLY A 63 -12.95 -13.69 -10.78
CA GLY A 63 -13.53 -12.48 -11.35
C GLY A 63 -12.87 -11.16 -10.87
N THR A 64 -11.88 -11.25 -9.98
CA THR A 64 -11.12 -10.07 -9.51
C THR A 64 -10.42 -9.34 -10.65
N THR A 65 -9.77 -10.09 -11.56
CA THR A 65 -9.07 -9.53 -12.72
C THR A 65 -10.01 -8.72 -13.62
N GLU A 66 -11.17 -9.25 -13.92
CA GLU A 66 -12.19 -8.60 -14.73
C GLU A 66 -12.71 -7.33 -14.04
N ALA A 67 -12.95 -7.40 -12.73
CA ALA A 67 -13.36 -6.25 -11.94
C ALA A 67 -12.31 -5.11 -11.99
N LEU A 68 -11.03 -5.44 -11.96
CA LEU A 68 -9.94 -4.47 -12.08
C LEU A 68 -9.86 -3.86 -13.49
N GLN A 69 -10.10 -4.66 -14.52
CA GLN A 69 -10.15 -4.16 -15.90
C GLN A 69 -11.24 -3.11 -16.10
N GLU A 70 -12.42 -3.29 -15.50
CA GLU A 70 -13.50 -2.29 -15.53
C GLU A 70 -13.14 -0.98 -14.84
N LEU A 71 -12.36 -1.04 -13.75
CA LEU A 71 -11.88 0.14 -13.02
C LEU A 71 -10.73 0.86 -13.73
N SER A 72 -10.07 0.22 -14.70
CA SER A 72 -8.90 0.77 -15.42
C SER A 72 -9.25 1.95 -16.35
N ALA A 73 -10.50 2.40 -16.39
CA ALA A 73 -10.87 3.67 -17.00
C ALA A 73 -10.22 4.88 -16.28
N ASP A 74 -9.95 4.79 -14.99
CA ASP A 74 -9.16 5.78 -14.27
C ASP A 74 -7.67 5.58 -14.58
N LYS A 75 -7.05 6.57 -15.21
CA LYS A 75 -5.64 6.49 -15.65
C LYS A 75 -4.64 6.42 -14.47
N ARG A 76 -5.08 6.70 -13.26
CA ARG A 76 -4.25 6.55 -12.06
C ARG A 76 -4.16 5.10 -11.61
N LEU A 77 -5.08 4.23 -12.06
CA LEU A 77 -5.04 2.81 -11.75
C LEU A 77 -4.09 2.07 -12.70
N ILE A 78 -3.11 1.41 -12.13
CA ILE A 78 -2.20 0.49 -12.81
C ILE A 78 -2.55 -0.91 -12.34
N HIS A 79 -3.14 -1.71 -13.22
CA HIS A 79 -3.40 -3.13 -12.98
C HIS A 79 -2.26 -3.95 -13.59
N PHE A 80 -1.47 -4.61 -12.77
CA PHE A 80 -0.30 -5.36 -13.16
C PHE A 80 -0.43 -6.83 -12.74
N ILE A 81 -0.34 -7.74 -13.73
CA ILE A 81 -0.30 -9.19 -13.50
C ILE A 81 1.15 -9.63 -13.73
N PRO A 82 1.88 -10.08 -12.72
CA PRO A 82 3.26 -10.54 -12.86
C PRO A 82 3.36 -11.77 -13.79
N GLN A 83 4.50 -11.98 -14.39
CA GLN A 83 4.74 -13.21 -15.17
C GLN A 83 4.94 -14.42 -14.27
N GLU A 84 5.52 -14.20 -13.10
CA GLU A 84 5.74 -15.23 -12.08
C GLU A 84 4.45 -15.56 -11.35
N ASN A 85 4.19 -16.83 -11.17
CA ASN A 85 3.08 -17.32 -10.37
C ASN A 85 3.49 -17.42 -8.89
N ASP A 86 2.50 -17.26 -8.02
CA ASP A 86 2.64 -17.55 -6.59
C ASP A 86 3.72 -16.75 -5.85
N LEU A 87 3.76 -15.46 -6.11
CA LEU A 87 4.72 -14.54 -5.49
C LEU A 87 4.55 -14.40 -3.98
N GLY A 88 3.38 -14.79 -3.45
CA GLY A 88 2.99 -14.43 -2.10
C GLY A 88 2.82 -12.91 -1.93
N ILE A 89 2.41 -12.47 -0.74
CA ILE A 89 2.16 -11.06 -0.47
C ILE A 89 3.44 -10.22 -0.56
N GLY A 90 4.55 -10.72 0.00
CA GLY A 90 5.84 -10.03 -0.02
C GLY A 90 6.40 -9.85 -1.43
N GLY A 91 6.23 -10.85 -2.30
CA GLY A 91 6.63 -10.75 -3.71
C GLY A 91 5.79 -9.72 -4.47
N CYS A 92 4.49 -9.65 -4.19
CA CYS A 92 3.61 -8.63 -4.78
C CYS A 92 4.01 -7.22 -4.32
N TRP A 93 4.32 -7.03 -3.03
CA TRP A 93 4.86 -5.77 -2.52
C TRP A 93 6.12 -5.35 -3.27
N ASN A 94 7.08 -6.25 -3.43
CA ASN A 94 8.30 -5.99 -4.16
C ASN A 94 8.05 -5.60 -5.62
N LYS A 95 7.10 -6.26 -6.30
CA LYS A 95 6.72 -5.89 -7.67
C LYS A 95 6.14 -4.48 -7.74
N GLY A 96 5.29 -4.10 -6.81
CA GLY A 96 4.72 -2.74 -6.73
C GLY A 96 5.79 -1.68 -6.46
N LEU A 97 6.67 -1.92 -5.47
CA LEU A 97 7.75 -1.00 -5.10
C LEU A 97 8.79 -0.79 -6.22
N HIS A 98 9.02 -1.79 -7.05
CA HIS A 98 9.96 -1.72 -8.16
C HIS A 98 9.29 -1.46 -9.52
N HIS A 99 7.99 -1.17 -9.52
CA HIS A 99 7.29 -0.78 -10.74
C HIS A 99 7.81 0.59 -11.22
N GLU A 100 8.01 0.74 -12.54
CA GLU A 100 8.57 1.97 -13.15
C GLU A 100 7.79 3.24 -12.82
N LYS A 101 6.48 3.12 -12.55
CA LYS A 101 5.59 4.21 -12.15
C LYS A 101 5.38 4.30 -10.64
N CYS A 102 6.18 3.62 -9.84
CA CYS A 102 6.12 3.79 -8.40
C CYS A 102 6.56 5.20 -8.01
N GLY A 103 5.77 5.86 -7.17
CA GLY A 103 6.04 7.23 -6.70
C GLY A 103 7.19 7.30 -5.70
N LYS A 104 7.48 8.53 -5.28
CA LYS A 104 8.52 8.80 -4.28
C LYS A 104 8.25 8.11 -2.95
N PHE A 105 6.98 8.08 -2.53
CA PHE A 105 6.51 7.35 -1.38
C PHE A 105 5.62 6.19 -1.82
N ALA A 106 5.66 5.08 -1.08
CA ALA A 106 4.79 3.95 -1.26
C ALA A 106 3.94 3.74 -0.01
N ILE A 107 2.65 3.57 -0.20
CA ILE A 107 1.69 3.30 0.87
C ILE A 107 1.08 1.92 0.63
N GLN A 108 1.02 1.13 1.68
CA GLN A 108 0.38 -0.18 1.68
C GLN A 108 -1.13 -0.03 1.91
N LEU A 109 -1.93 -0.75 1.11
CA LEU A 109 -3.34 -0.98 1.37
C LEU A 109 -3.65 -2.45 1.05
N ASP A 110 -4.25 -3.16 1.98
CA ASP A 110 -4.68 -4.52 1.73
C ASP A 110 -5.97 -4.53 0.88
N SER A 111 -6.17 -5.59 0.09
CA SER A 111 -7.24 -5.66 -0.90
C SER A 111 -8.65 -5.83 -0.32
N ASP A 112 -8.76 -5.91 1.00
CA ASP A 112 -9.97 -5.97 1.81
C ASP A 112 -10.07 -4.84 2.84
N ASP A 113 -9.16 -3.87 2.79
CA ASP A 113 -9.16 -2.68 3.62
C ASP A 113 -9.61 -1.41 2.87
N LEU A 114 -10.06 -0.42 3.63
CA LEU A 114 -10.50 0.89 3.14
C LEU A 114 -9.80 2.01 3.87
N TYR A 115 -9.52 3.10 3.16
CA TYR A 115 -9.12 4.33 3.84
C TYR A 115 -10.32 4.91 4.60
N LYS A 116 -10.05 5.42 5.81
CA LYS A 116 -11.06 5.97 6.71
C LYS A 116 -11.81 7.16 6.10
N ASP A 117 -11.08 8.03 5.41
CA ASP A 117 -11.62 9.24 4.77
C ASP A 117 -10.83 9.61 3.51
N GLU A 118 -11.32 10.57 2.77
CA GLU A 118 -10.74 11.03 1.50
C GLU A 118 -9.44 11.83 1.64
N HIS A 119 -8.97 12.10 2.85
CA HIS A 119 -7.74 12.86 3.11
C HIS A 119 -6.63 12.02 3.78
N THR A 120 -6.81 10.72 3.85
CA THR A 120 -5.86 9.84 4.56
C THR A 120 -4.48 9.88 3.91
N ILE A 121 -4.39 9.79 2.57
CA ILE A 121 -3.10 9.86 1.85
C ILE A 121 -2.44 11.22 2.05
N GLN A 122 -3.19 12.32 1.99
CA GLN A 122 -2.65 13.66 2.25
C GLN A 122 -2.02 13.73 3.65
N LYS A 123 -2.72 13.26 4.67
CA LYS A 123 -2.21 13.24 6.06
C LYS A 123 -0.93 12.43 6.21
N ILE A 124 -0.84 11.28 5.53
CA ILE A 124 0.36 10.42 5.57
C ILE A 124 1.57 11.17 4.99
N VAL A 125 1.40 11.79 3.82
CA VAL A 125 2.51 12.52 3.16
C VAL A 125 2.91 13.76 3.94
N ASP A 126 1.95 14.52 4.46
CA ASP A 126 2.23 15.66 5.33
C ASP A 126 3.05 15.24 6.55
N THR A 127 2.77 14.05 7.11
CA THR A 127 3.53 13.50 8.22
C THR A 127 4.96 13.14 7.80
N PHE A 128 5.18 12.51 6.64
CA PHE A 128 6.52 12.25 6.12
C PHE A 128 7.36 13.52 6.04
N TYR A 129 6.80 14.59 5.51
CA TYR A 129 7.52 15.85 5.37
C TYR A 129 7.74 16.58 6.69
N LYS A 130 6.69 16.63 7.52
CA LYS A 130 6.75 17.33 8.82
C LYS A 130 7.75 16.69 9.77
N GLU A 131 7.73 15.35 9.86
CA GLU A 131 8.54 14.61 10.83
C GLU A 131 9.88 14.13 10.23
N SER A 132 10.13 14.35 8.93
CA SER A 132 11.33 13.88 8.21
C SER A 132 11.63 12.40 8.48
N CYS A 133 10.59 11.57 8.53
CA CYS A 133 10.71 10.15 8.87
C CYS A 133 10.77 9.26 7.63
N ALA A 134 11.31 8.06 7.78
CA ALA A 134 11.39 7.06 6.72
C ALA A 134 10.15 6.15 6.66
N MET A 135 9.33 6.13 7.71
CA MET A 135 8.15 5.28 7.81
C MET A 135 7.07 5.97 8.65
N VAL A 136 5.83 5.90 8.18
CA VAL A 136 4.62 6.32 8.89
C VAL A 136 3.73 5.10 9.09
N ILE A 137 3.25 4.89 10.31
CA ILE A 137 2.35 3.80 10.66
C ILE A 137 1.04 4.42 11.13
N GLY A 138 -0.05 4.01 10.48
CA GLY A 138 -1.40 4.44 10.83
C GLY A 138 -2.05 3.56 11.88
N THR A 139 -3.15 4.06 12.43
CA THR A 139 -4.11 3.27 13.20
C THR A 139 -5.20 2.74 12.28
N TYR A 140 -5.85 1.66 12.66
CA TYR A 140 -6.98 1.14 11.91
C TYR A 140 -8.13 0.74 12.85
N LEU A 141 -9.33 0.70 12.29
CA LEU A 141 -10.55 0.26 12.97
C LEU A 141 -10.95 -1.11 12.43
N MET A 142 -11.13 -2.07 13.33
CA MET A 142 -11.68 -3.37 12.96
C MET A 142 -13.16 -3.26 12.68
N THR A 143 -13.58 -3.71 11.49
CA THR A 143 -15.00 -3.73 11.08
C THR A 143 -15.38 -5.07 10.48
N ASP A 144 -16.69 -5.36 10.45
CA ASP A 144 -17.25 -6.38 9.58
C ASP A 144 -17.38 -5.88 8.12
N PHE A 145 -17.87 -6.73 7.21
CA PHE A 145 -18.09 -6.35 5.80
C PHE A 145 -19.20 -5.32 5.58
N HIS A 146 -19.97 -4.97 6.60
CA HIS A 146 -20.96 -3.91 6.59
C HIS A 146 -20.44 -2.61 7.21
N LEU A 147 -19.14 -2.56 7.51
CA LEU A 147 -18.45 -1.45 8.17
C LEU A 147 -18.94 -1.17 9.60
N ASN A 148 -19.58 -2.14 10.24
CA ASN A 148 -19.86 -2.05 11.66
C ASN A 148 -18.60 -2.34 12.46
N GLU A 149 -18.34 -1.52 13.48
CA GLU A 149 -17.21 -1.74 14.38
C GLU A 149 -17.36 -3.09 15.10
N ILE A 150 -16.27 -3.85 15.12
CA ILE A 150 -16.17 -5.12 15.86
C ILE A 150 -15.01 -5.06 16.87
N ALA A 151 -15.07 -5.91 17.90
CA ALA A 151 -13.98 -5.99 18.86
C ALA A 151 -12.65 -6.43 18.18
N PRO A 152 -11.52 -5.87 18.57
CA PRO A 152 -11.32 -4.94 19.69
C PRO A 152 -11.55 -3.44 19.33
N GLY A 153 -12.07 -3.10 18.17
CA GLY A 153 -12.29 -1.73 17.74
C GLY A 153 -11.02 -1.11 17.14
N ILE A 154 -10.62 0.06 17.64
CA ILE A 154 -9.44 0.77 17.14
C ILE A 154 -8.17 0.05 17.60
N ILE A 155 -7.31 -0.28 16.63
CA ILE A 155 -5.95 -0.73 16.86
C ILE A 155 -5.03 0.48 16.64
N ASP A 156 -4.40 0.91 17.71
CA ASP A 156 -3.35 1.91 17.67
C ASP A 156 -2.01 1.27 18.07
N HIS A 157 -0.94 1.78 17.52
CA HIS A 157 0.41 1.26 17.75
C HIS A 157 1.17 2.15 18.75
N LYS A 158 0.54 2.49 19.88
CA LYS A 158 1.15 3.36 20.92
C LYS A 158 2.46 2.84 21.47
N GLU A 159 2.65 1.52 21.43
CA GLU A 159 3.90 0.87 21.80
C GLU A 159 5.05 1.10 20.82
N TRP A 160 4.76 1.62 19.63
CA TRP A 160 5.77 1.95 18.65
C TRP A 160 6.37 3.31 18.96
N THR A 161 7.61 3.30 19.41
CA THR A 161 8.39 4.51 19.68
C THR A 161 9.60 4.56 18.75
N LEU A 162 10.27 5.71 18.65
CA LEU A 162 11.53 5.83 17.92
C LEU A 162 12.59 4.87 18.44
N GLU A 163 12.59 4.60 19.75
CA GLU A 163 13.55 3.72 20.40
C GLU A 163 13.32 2.24 20.09
N ASN A 164 12.07 1.79 20.08
CA ASN A 164 11.74 0.36 19.99
C ASN A 164 11.02 -0.02 18.68
N GLY A 165 10.80 0.92 17.77
CA GLY A 165 10.02 0.70 16.55
C GLY A 165 10.50 -0.49 15.73
N LYS A 166 11.83 -0.65 15.56
CA LYS A 166 12.40 -1.77 14.82
C LYS A 166 12.07 -3.14 15.46
N ASN A 167 12.17 -3.25 16.78
CA ASN A 167 11.87 -4.49 17.50
C ASN A 167 10.37 -4.79 17.50
N ASN A 168 9.55 -3.76 17.63
CA ASN A 168 8.10 -3.88 17.59
C ASN A 168 7.59 -4.23 16.21
N ALA A 169 8.18 -3.69 15.15
CA ALA A 169 7.85 -4.07 13.78
C ALA A 169 7.96 -5.58 13.55
N LEU A 170 9.07 -6.17 14.02
CA LEU A 170 9.30 -7.61 13.89
C LEU A 170 8.37 -8.46 14.76
N ARG A 171 7.95 -7.94 15.92
CA ARG A 171 7.14 -8.69 16.87
C ARG A 171 5.64 -8.60 16.61
N ILE A 172 5.15 -7.40 16.25
CA ILE A 172 3.72 -7.12 16.18
C ILE A 172 3.15 -7.44 14.82
N ASN A 173 3.86 -7.11 13.76
CA ASN A 173 3.34 -7.35 12.41
C ASN A 173 3.44 -8.80 11.97
N GLY A 174 4.03 -9.67 12.82
CA GLY A 174 4.14 -11.06 12.41
C GLY A 174 4.52 -11.13 10.93
N LEU A 175 5.56 -10.38 10.53
CA LEU A 175 6.02 -10.38 9.15
C LEU A 175 6.44 -11.79 8.78
N GLY A 176 5.44 -12.64 8.72
CA GLY A 176 5.49 -13.99 8.21
C GLY A 176 5.03 -14.02 6.79
#